data_103e6d3fa77ecab7f4a4c13b2c499894
#
_entry.id   103e6d3fa77ecab7f4a4c13b2c499894
#
_cell.length_a   1.000
_cell.length_b   1.000
_cell.length_c   1.000
_cell.angle_alpha   90.00
_cell.angle_beta   90.00
_cell.angle_gamma   90.00
#
_symmetry.space_group_name_H-M   'P 1'
#
loop_
_entity.id
_entity.type
_entity.pdbx_description
1 polymer ?
#
loop_
_entity_poly.entity_id
_entity_poly.type
_entity_poly.pdbx_seq_one_letter_code
_entity_poly.pdbx_strand_id
1 'polypeptide(L)'
;KIRADASQRYFYPTSHLAIQHLPGKRLLTCQPYQQFLIGVRDGVPTVARTNALHRARAPYFSFFLTHLQHSLDDLSKIVPRERQARAAGRGAAEASLRAVEHSEFTLHYQPMVRLSDRKVIALEALVRLHTAGQHTSDTHGGAVTLSPNQFIPVMEDTGMITSLSEWVIEEACRQGREWLDAGLDFGRVAINLSPSEIRRGGVVERLADILLRTGLPPQYLEIEITEGGLMESGMGAEQFLQQLHQLGVFLTIDDFGTGYSSLAYLKRFPVQQLKIDRSFVQDLPSNDNDSQLVSTMISMAHGLRLHVVAEGVEMPDQEAFLTSLGCDVAQGYLYSRPVPAAQISQMLIRH
;
A
#
# COMPACT_ATOMS: atom_id res chain seq x y z
N LYS A 1 16.09 30.41 -16.31
CA LYS A 1 15.30 30.63 -15.07
C LYS A 1 14.54 29.34 -14.79
N ILE A 2 15.15 28.42 -14.05
CA ILE A 2 14.50 27.20 -13.54
C ILE A 2 14.37 27.42 -12.04
N ARG A 3 13.14 27.49 -11.56
CA ARG A 3 12.82 27.42 -10.14
C ARG A 3 12.79 25.94 -9.77
N ALA A 4 13.77 25.47 -9.00
CA ALA A 4 13.70 24.21 -8.29
C ALA A 4 13.24 24.53 -6.87
N ASP A 5 12.00 24.18 -6.54
CA ASP A 5 11.48 24.16 -5.19
C ASP A 5 11.59 22.72 -4.67
N ALA A 6 12.51 22.48 -3.79
CA ALA A 6 12.67 21.20 -3.10
C ALA A 6 13.22 21.43 -1.69
N SER A 7 12.35 21.92 -0.80
CA SER A 7 12.64 21.99 0.63
C SER A 7 11.80 20.95 1.38
N GLN A 8 12.23 19.70 1.42
CA GLN A 8 11.69 18.74 2.40
C GLN A 8 12.37 19.03 3.76
N ARG A 9 11.57 19.46 4.74
CA ARG A 9 12.00 19.64 6.13
C ARG A 9 11.52 18.44 6.94
N TYR A 10 12.44 17.66 7.47
CA TYR A 10 12.13 16.63 8.46
C TYR A 10 12.28 17.22 9.87
N PHE A 11 11.21 17.18 10.65
CA PHE A 11 11.22 17.57 12.08
C PHE A 11 11.28 16.32 12.96
N TYR A 12 12.26 16.26 13.83
CA TYR A 12 12.31 15.27 14.93
C TYR A 12 11.79 15.91 16.22
N PRO A 13 10.89 15.26 17.00
CA PRO A 13 10.19 15.89 18.12
C PRO A 13 11.03 16.22 19.37
N THR A 14 12.28 15.84 19.44
CA THR A 14 13.12 15.95 20.65
C THR A 14 14.43 16.70 20.50
N SER A 15 14.72 17.28 19.34
CA SER A 15 15.93 18.09 19.15
C SER A 15 15.62 19.25 18.20
N HIS A 16 16.09 20.46 18.55
CA HIS A 16 16.02 21.65 17.69
C HIS A 16 16.98 21.56 16.47
N LEU A 17 17.05 20.38 15.86
CA LEU A 17 17.92 20.08 14.71
C LEU A 17 17.05 19.97 13.45
N ALA A 18 17.34 20.77 12.43
CA ALA A 18 16.76 20.68 11.11
C ALA A 18 17.84 20.32 10.07
N ILE A 19 17.57 19.32 9.23
CA ILE A 19 18.45 18.94 8.11
C ILE A 19 17.82 19.44 6.82
N GLN A 20 18.55 20.27 6.05
CA GLN A 20 18.14 20.76 4.76
C GLN A 20 19.01 20.11 3.66
N HIS A 21 18.36 19.47 2.69
CA HIS A 21 19.05 18.85 1.56
C HIS A 21 19.35 19.88 0.48
N LEU A 22 20.63 20.02 0.10
CA LEU A 22 21.08 20.78 -1.06
C LEU A 22 21.76 19.81 -2.04
N PRO A 23 21.76 20.08 -3.34
CA PRO A 23 22.44 19.21 -4.33
C PRO A 23 23.90 18.96 -3.95
N GLY A 24 24.24 17.69 -3.61
CA GLY A 24 25.58 17.26 -3.21
C GLY A 24 26.05 17.67 -1.81
N LYS A 25 25.22 18.34 -0.99
CA LYS A 25 25.56 18.79 0.38
C LYS A 25 24.34 18.73 1.30
N ARG A 26 24.54 18.49 2.58
CA ARG A 26 23.51 18.57 3.62
C ARG A 26 23.83 19.71 4.57
N LEU A 27 22.85 20.58 4.82
CA LEU A 27 22.97 21.68 5.77
C LEU A 27 22.27 21.26 7.06
N LEU A 28 22.99 21.27 8.17
CA LEU A 28 22.48 20.96 9.51
C LEU A 28 22.32 22.27 10.27
N THR A 29 21.08 22.60 10.65
CA THR A 29 20.78 23.83 11.41
C THR A 29 20.37 23.42 12.83
N CYS A 30 21.09 23.92 13.83
CA CYS A 30 20.74 23.78 15.22
C CYS A 30 20.30 25.14 15.76
N GLN A 31 19.05 25.28 16.16
CA GLN A 31 18.58 26.53 16.78
C GLN A 31 19.00 26.59 18.26
N PRO A 32 19.44 27.76 18.77
CA PRO A 32 19.29 29.06 18.08
C PRO A 32 20.54 29.61 17.36
N TYR A 33 21.70 28.91 17.33
CA TYR A 33 22.95 29.67 17.08
C TYR A 33 23.93 29.20 16.00
N GLN A 34 23.73 28.05 15.29
CA GLN A 34 24.81 27.62 14.35
C GLN A 34 24.35 26.81 13.14
N GLN A 35 24.98 27.06 11.97
CA GLN A 35 24.87 26.29 10.75
C GLN A 35 26.17 25.55 10.45
N PHE A 36 26.09 24.26 10.11
CA PHE A 36 27.23 23.43 9.71
C PHE A 36 26.97 22.83 8.33
N LEU A 37 27.95 22.85 7.48
CA LEU A 37 27.93 22.18 6.19
C LEU A 37 28.56 20.79 6.33
N ILE A 38 27.80 19.75 6.05
CA ILE A 38 28.28 18.37 6.00
C ILE A 38 28.43 17.97 4.53
N GLY A 39 29.64 17.66 4.11
CA GLY A 39 29.96 17.11 2.80
C GLY A 39 30.46 15.68 2.92
N VAL A 40 30.35 14.89 1.87
CA VAL A 40 30.96 13.56 1.76
C VAL A 40 32.11 13.66 0.78
N ARG A 41 33.35 13.37 1.22
CA ARG A 41 34.53 13.29 0.38
C ARG A 41 35.10 11.88 0.49
N ASP A 42 35.23 11.21 -0.66
CA ASP A 42 35.76 9.84 -0.78
C ASP A 42 35.02 8.78 0.12
N GLY A 43 33.70 8.97 0.30
CA GLY A 43 32.89 8.09 1.14
C GLY A 43 32.94 8.35 2.64
N VAL A 44 33.73 9.34 3.06
CA VAL A 44 33.86 9.73 4.48
C VAL A 44 33.13 11.06 4.72
N PRO A 45 32.23 11.15 5.73
CA PRO A 45 31.56 12.40 6.05
C PRO A 45 32.58 13.41 6.61
N THR A 46 32.61 14.60 6.01
CA THR A 46 33.45 15.72 6.43
C THR A 46 32.58 16.90 6.86
N VAL A 47 32.90 17.48 7.99
CA VAL A 47 32.21 18.66 8.54
C VAL A 47 33.07 19.89 8.33
N ALA A 48 32.56 20.87 7.56
CA ALA A 48 33.20 22.17 7.38
C ALA A 48 32.47 23.24 8.21
N ARG A 49 33.24 24.00 9.01
CA ARG A 49 32.75 25.15 9.77
C ARG A 49 32.49 26.33 8.84
N THR A 50 31.31 26.92 8.89
CA THR A 50 31.13 28.27 8.31
C THR A 50 31.69 29.29 9.30
N ASN A 51 32.53 30.22 8.82
CA ASN A 51 33.20 31.24 9.59
C ASN A 51 32.22 32.21 10.27
N ALA A 52 31.73 31.84 11.44
CA ALA A 52 31.13 32.78 12.39
C ALA A 52 31.18 32.18 13.80
N LEU A 53 32.37 32.17 14.41
CA LEU A 53 32.47 31.88 15.85
C LEU A 53 33.77 32.33 16.49
N HIS A 54 33.68 33.43 17.18
CA HIS A 54 34.47 33.67 18.38
C HIS A 54 33.52 33.65 19.58
N ARG A 55 33.85 32.76 20.57
CA ARG A 55 33.31 32.70 21.94
C ARG A 55 32.04 31.85 22.14
N ALA A 56 32.22 30.54 22.32
CA ALA A 56 31.33 29.69 23.14
C ALA A 56 32.16 28.84 24.10
N ARG A 57 31.73 28.78 25.37
CA ARG A 57 32.45 28.15 26.50
C ARG A 57 32.54 26.63 26.37
N ALA A 58 33.67 26.07 26.74
CA ALA A 58 34.12 24.68 26.54
C ALA A 58 33.23 23.50 26.97
N PRO A 59 32.36 23.54 28.00
CA PRO A 59 31.65 22.34 28.43
C PRO A 59 30.53 21.87 27.50
N TYR A 60 29.91 22.76 26.71
CA TYR A 60 28.86 22.39 25.75
C TYR A 60 29.40 21.80 24.44
N PHE A 61 30.65 22.05 24.13
CA PHE A 61 31.30 21.57 22.92
C PHE A 61 31.64 20.08 22.98
N SER A 62 32.03 19.56 24.15
CA SER A 62 32.27 18.14 24.36
C SER A 62 30.96 17.30 24.24
N PHE A 63 29.87 17.76 24.83
CA PHE A 63 28.57 17.13 24.74
C PHE A 63 28.04 17.10 23.27
N PHE A 64 28.25 18.19 22.56
CA PHE A 64 27.87 18.31 21.16
C PHE A 64 28.67 17.36 20.25
N LEU A 65 29.99 17.25 20.45
CA LEU A 65 30.86 16.32 19.72
C LEU A 65 30.45 14.85 19.95
N THR A 66 30.12 14.50 21.19
CA THR A 66 29.66 13.12 21.52
C THR A 66 28.33 12.80 20.85
N HIS A 67 27.39 13.74 20.80
CA HIS A 67 26.10 13.56 20.10
C HIS A 67 26.27 13.52 18.58
N LEU A 68 27.18 14.31 18.02
CA LEU A 68 27.52 14.30 16.59
C LEU A 68 28.21 12.99 16.22
N GLN A 69 29.05 12.43 17.05
CA GLN A 69 29.70 11.14 16.87
C GLN A 69 28.67 10.01 16.86
N HIS A 70 27.72 9.99 17.82
CA HIS A 70 26.62 9.02 17.82
C HIS A 70 25.72 9.12 16.58
N SER A 71 25.38 10.34 16.14
CA SER A 71 24.58 10.56 14.92
C SER A 71 25.33 10.16 13.65
N LEU A 72 26.67 10.32 13.61
CA LEU A 72 27.51 9.86 12.50
C LEU A 72 27.65 8.34 12.48
N ASP A 73 27.74 7.70 13.65
CA ASP A 73 27.77 6.24 13.78
C ASP A 73 26.43 5.62 13.34
N ASP A 74 25.29 6.26 13.66
CA ASP A 74 23.98 5.84 13.18
C ASP A 74 23.82 6.04 11.68
N LEU A 75 24.30 7.17 11.13
CA LEU A 75 24.34 7.40 9.68
C LEU A 75 25.25 6.41 8.95
N SER A 76 26.37 5.98 9.57
CA SER A 76 27.26 4.96 9.00
C SER A 76 26.60 3.58 8.91
N LYS A 77 25.63 3.28 9.77
CA LYS A 77 24.83 2.04 9.74
C LYS A 77 23.68 2.09 8.72
N ILE A 78 23.21 3.32 8.40
CA ILE A 78 22.11 3.54 7.44
C ILE A 78 22.61 3.47 5.97
N VAL A 79 23.79 4.03 5.69
CA VAL A 79 24.37 4.07 4.32
C VAL A 79 24.57 2.69 3.69
N PRO A 80 25.04 1.63 4.38
CA PRO A 80 25.09 0.29 3.80
C PRO A 80 23.71 -0.30 3.53
N ARG A 81 22.70 -0.01 4.39
CA ARG A 81 21.31 -0.45 4.19
C ARG A 81 20.66 0.22 2.97
N GLU A 82 20.89 1.50 2.76
CA GLU A 82 20.43 2.21 1.56
C GLU A 82 21.10 1.68 0.28
N ARG A 83 22.38 1.29 0.32
CA ARG A 83 23.07 0.66 -0.81
C ARG A 83 22.56 -0.74 -1.10
N GLN A 84 22.29 -1.54 -0.06
CA GLN A 84 21.66 -2.85 -0.22
C GLN A 84 20.21 -2.74 -0.71
N ALA A 85 19.44 -1.80 -0.18
CA ALA A 85 18.08 -1.51 -0.65
C ALA A 85 18.04 -1.06 -2.12
N ARG A 86 19.00 -0.20 -2.54
CA ARG A 86 19.13 0.23 -3.95
C ARG A 86 19.63 -0.88 -4.88
N ALA A 87 20.46 -1.80 -4.39
CA ALA A 87 20.90 -2.95 -5.17
C ALA A 87 19.77 -3.98 -5.29
N ALA A 88 19.03 -4.23 -4.20
CA ALA A 88 17.82 -5.04 -4.21
C ALA A 88 16.72 -4.44 -5.11
N GLY A 89 16.55 -3.10 -5.08
CA GLY A 89 15.63 -2.38 -5.94
C GLY A 89 15.98 -2.47 -7.43
N ARG A 90 17.25 -2.43 -7.81
CA ARG A 90 17.66 -2.65 -9.20
C ARG A 90 17.40 -4.07 -9.67
N GLY A 91 17.71 -5.07 -8.86
CA GLY A 91 17.40 -6.46 -9.16
C GLY A 91 15.89 -6.70 -9.29
N ALA A 92 15.09 -6.09 -8.43
CA ALA A 92 13.64 -6.13 -8.51
C ALA A 92 13.09 -5.40 -9.75
N ALA A 93 13.67 -4.26 -10.15
CA ALA A 93 13.30 -3.54 -11.37
C ALA A 93 13.60 -4.37 -12.62
N GLU A 94 14.79 -4.99 -12.71
CA GLU A 94 15.15 -5.87 -13.83
C GLU A 94 14.32 -7.15 -13.86
N ALA A 95 13.96 -7.70 -12.70
CA ALA A 95 13.03 -8.83 -12.60
C ALA A 95 11.63 -8.43 -13.05
N SER A 96 11.15 -7.26 -12.64
CA SER A 96 9.83 -6.73 -13.03
C SER A 96 9.74 -6.45 -14.53
N LEU A 97 10.79 -5.89 -15.14
CA LEU A 97 10.89 -5.70 -16.60
C LEU A 97 10.78 -7.03 -17.34
N ARG A 98 11.57 -8.03 -16.93
CA ARG A 98 11.54 -9.37 -17.52
C ARG A 98 10.19 -10.06 -17.29
N ALA A 99 9.57 -9.89 -16.13
CA ALA A 99 8.30 -10.50 -15.81
C ALA A 99 7.15 -9.97 -16.68
N VAL A 100 7.14 -8.66 -16.99
CA VAL A 100 6.20 -8.08 -17.97
C VAL A 100 6.43 -8.65 -19.37
N GLU A 101 7.71 -8.80 -19.78
CA GLU A 101 8.07 -9.34 -21.09
C GLU A 101 7.78 -10.86 -21.21
N HIS A 102 7.85 -11.62 -20.11
CA HIS A 102 7.77 -13.08 -20.11
C HIS A 102 6.49 -13.65 -19.44
N SER A 103 5.52 -12.81 -19.09
CA SER A 103 4.26 -13.25 -18.46
C SER A 103 4.47 -14.04 -17.16
N GLU A 104 5.43 -13.63 -16.33
CA GLU A 104 5.76 -14.28 -15.05
C GLU A 104 4.81 -13.86 -13.90
N PHE A 105 3.78 -13.06 -14.20
CA PHE A 105 2.75 -12.70 -13.23
C PHE A 105 1.62 -13.72 -13.20
N THR A 106 1.10 -13.96 -12.01
CA THR A 106 -0.15 -14.71 -11.80
C THR A 106 -1.04 -14.00 -10.78
N LEU A 107 -2.34 -14.25 -10.83
CA LEU A 107 -3.27 -13.80 -9.80
C LEU A 107 -3.57 -14.95 -8.84
N HIS A 108 -3.45 -14.66 -7.55
CA HIS A 108 -4.05 -15.45 -6.48
C HIS A 108 -5.28 -14.70 -5.98
N TYR A 109 -6.25 -15.43 -5.47
CA TYR A 109 -7.50 -14.85 -5.01
C TYR A 109 -7.72 -15.20 -3.55
N GLN A 110 -8.17 -14.21 -2.76
CA GLN A 110 -8.50 -14.39 -1.36
C GLN A 110 -9.99 -14.12 -1.13
N PRO A 111 -10.74 -15.05 -0.51
CA PRO A 111 -12.16 -14.87 -0.30
C PRO A 111 -12.47 -13.85 0.79
N MET A 112 -13.46 -13.01 0.52
CA MET A 112 -14.18 -12.19 1.46
C MET A 112 -15.48 -12.90 1.82
N VAL A 113 -15.70 -13.16 3.11
CA VAL A 113 -16.75 -14.03 3.60
C VAL A 113 -17.76 -13.22 4.41
N ARG A 114 -19.04 -13.31 4.06
CA ARG A 114 -20.09 -12.70 4.85
C ARG A 114 -20.23 -13.43 6.18
N LEU A 115 -20.20 -12.68 7.30
CA LEU A 115 -20.19 -13.26 8.64
C LEU A 115 -21.51 -13.93 9.02
N SER A 116 -22.65 -13.48 8.48
CA SER A 116 -23.99 -13.99 8.83
C SER A 116 -24.28 -15.41 8.31
N ASP A 117 -23.73 -15.79 7.15
CA ASP A 117 -24.03 -17.06 6.49
C ASP A 117 -22.78 -17.78 5.93
N ARG A 118 -21.62 -17.20 6.14
CA ARG A 118 -20.29 -17.68 5.67
C ARG A 118 -20.18 -17.86 4.16
N LYS A 119 -21.01 -17.19 3.39
CA LYS A 119 -20.88 -17.17 1.93
C LYS A 119 -19.74 -16.29 1.46
N VAL A 120 -19.02 -16.75 0.45
CA VAL A 120 -18.08 -15.93 -0.30
C VAL A 120 -18.87 -14.90 -1.09
N ILE A 121 -18.56 -13.62 -0.90
CA ILE A 121 -19.24 -12.50 -1.56
C ILE A 121 -18.34 -11.69 -2.48
N ALA A 122 -17.04 -11.85 -2.32
CA ALA A 122 -16.04 -11.29 -3.21
C ALA A 122 -14.72 -12.09 -3.11
N LEU A 123 -13.86 -11.90 -4.10
CA LEU A 123 -12.55 -12.53 -4.21
C LEU A 123 -11.54 -11.43 -4.54
N GLU A 124 -10.66 -11.09 -3.60
CA GLU A 124 -9.59 -10.12 -3.86
C GLU A 124 -8.49 -10.73 -4.72
N ALA A 125 -8.24 -10.13 -5.88
CA ALA A 125 -7.20 -10.52 -6.82
C ALA A 125 -5.84 -9.93 -6.41
N LEU A 126 -4.93 -10.78 -6.02
CA LEU A 126 -3.63 -10.45 -5.49
C LEU A 126 -2.53 -10.93 -6.42
N VAL A 127 -1.83 -9.99 -7.06
CA VAL A 127 -0.74 -10.31 -8.00
C VAL A 127 0.42 -11.04 -7.30
N ARG A 128 1.01 -12.00 -8.01
CA ARG A 128 2.23 -12.73 -7.62
C ARG A 128 3.23 -12.67 -8.76
N LEU A 129 4.47 -12.40 -8.43
CA LEU A 129 5.57 -12.40 -9.39
C LEU A 129 6.43 -13.64 -9.15
N HIS A 130 6.55 -14.48 -10.17
CA HIS A 130 7.42 -15.66 -10.15
C HIS A 130 8.72 -15.34 -10.88
N THR A 131 9.84 -15.42 -10.17
CA THR A 131 11.17 -15.24 -10.80
C THR A 131 11.84 -16.59 -10.94
N ALA A 132 12.33 -16.90 -12.14
CA ALA A 132 13.21 -18.04 -12.33
C ALA A 132 14.50 -17.81 -11.50
N GLY A 133 14.77 -18.70 -10.55
CA GLY A 133 15.80 -18.50 -9.53
C GLY A 133 17.21 -18.31 -10.11
N GLN A 134 17.65 -17.04 -10.20
CA GLN A 134 19.04 -16.69 -10.55
C GLN A 134 19.80 -15.92 -9.44
N HIS A 135 19.18 -15.60 -8.30
CA HIS A 135 19.81 -14.72 -7.30
C HIS A 135 19.77 -15.20 -5.84
N THR A 136 19.63 -16.49 -5.58
CA THR A 136 19.97 -17.01 -4.24
C THR A 136 21.05 -18.06 -4.39
N SER A 137 22.13 -17.88 -3.62
CA SER A 137 23.26 -18.81 -3.49
C SER A 137 22.87 -20.17 -2.86
N ASP A 138 21.58 -20.47 -2.79
CA ASP A 138 21.07 -21.73 -2.27
C ASP A 138 20.86 -22.71 -3.44
N THR A 139 21.53 -23.83 -3.32
CA THR A 139 21.71 -24.94 -4.26
C THR A 139 20.44 -25.72 -4.64
N HIS A 140 19.24 -25.15 -4.48
CA HIS A 140 17.98 -25.77 -4.89
C HIS A 140 17.22 -24.77 -5.77
N GLY A 141 17.35 -24.93 -7.08
CA GLY A 141 16.75 -24.07 -8.11
C GLY A 141 15.22 -24.10 -8.09
N GLY A 142 14.61 -23.44 -7.13
CA GLY A 142 13.16 -23.23 -7.02
C GLY A 142 12.79 -21.82 -7.48
N ALA A 143 11.67 -21.69 -8.20
CA ALA A 143 11.08 -20.38 -8.51
C ALA A 143 10.79 -19.63 -7.21
N VAL A 144 11.28 -18.39 -7.08
CA VAL A 144 11.04 -17.54 -5.93
C VAL A 144 9.84 -16.66 -6.25
N THR A 145 8.82 -16.70 -5.39
CA THR A 145 7.67 -15.80 -5.50
C THR A 145 7.95 -14.52 -4.70
N LEU A 146 8.04 -13.39 -5.39
CA LEU A 146 8.17 -12.08 -4.75
C LEU A 146 6.81 -11.57 -4.26
N SER A 147 6.81 -10.96 -3.07
CA SER A 147 5.62 -10.33 -2.51
C SER A 147 5.34 -8.97 -3.22
N PRO A 148 4.06 -8.56 -3.36
CA PRO A 148 3.71 -7.25 -3.93
C PRO A 148 4.48 -6.08 -3.32
N ASN A 149 4.67 -6.07 -2.00
CA ASN A 149 5.40 -5.02 -1.27
C ASN A 149 6.87 -4.87 -1.71
N GLN A 150 7.44 -5.87 -2.39
CA GLN A 150 8.82 -5.85 -2.85
C GLN A 150 8.96 -5.29 -4.27
N PHE A 151 7.99 -5.51 -5.16
CA PHE A 151 8.11 -5.11 -6.56
C PHE A 151 7.17 -3.95 -6.96
N ILE A 152 6.00 -3.78 -6.33
CA ILE A 152 5.07 -2.68 -6.66
C ILE A 152 5.73 -1.30 -6.52
N PRO A 153 6.45 -0.96 -5.42
CA PRO A 153 7.10 0.35 -5.32
C PRO A 153 8.10 0.61 -6.46
N VAL A 154 8.81 -0.43 -6.89
CA VAL A 154 9.76 -0.33 -8.02
C VAL A 154 9.03 -0.07 -9.33
N MET A 155 7.87 -0.72 -9.54
CA MET A 155 7.06 -0.51 -10.75
C MET A 155 6.41 0.88 -10.77
N GLU A 156 6.06 1.43 -9.60
CA GLU A 156 5.60 2.82 -9.48
C GLU A 156 6.71 3.82 -9.83
N ASP A 157 7.89 3.66 -9.26
CA ASP A 157 9.06 4.52 -9.52
C ASP A 157 9.51 4.49 -10.99
N THR A 158 9.39 3.34 -11.65
CA THR A 158 9.75 3.14 -13.06
C THR A 158 8.62 3.48 -14.04
N GLY A 159 7.40 3.71 -13.53
CA GLY A 159 6.20 3.96 -14.35
C GLY A 159 5.59 2.71 -14.98
N MET A 160 6.10 1.52 -14.68
CA MET A 160 5.61 0.24 -15.20
C MET A 160 4.32 -0.23 -14.52
N ILE A 161 3.94 0.40 -13.41
CA ILE A 161 2.73 0.06 -12.66
C ILE A 161 1.47 0.09 -13.56
N THR A 162 1.42 0.98 -14.54
CA THR A 162 0.26 1.08 -15.46
C THR A 162 0.08 -0.19 -16.29
N SER A 163 1.17 -0.76 -16.82
CA SER A 163 1.10 -2.00 -17.60
C SER A 163 0.75 -3.21 -16.73
N LEU A 164 1.27 -3.24 -15.50
CA LEU A 164 0.90 -4.29 -14.53
C LEU A 164 -0.59 -4.20 -14.20
N SER A 165 -1.07 -3.00 -13.89
CA SER A 165 -2.47 -2.79 -13.52
C SER A 165 -3.42 -3.15 -14.65
N GLU A 166 -3.10 -2.76 -15.88
CA GLU A 166 -3.89 -3.14 -17.06
C GLU A 166 -3.96 -4.67 -17.20
N TRP A 167 -2.84 -5.36 -17.04
CA TRP A 167 -2.79 -6.83 -17.06
C TRP A 167 -3.61 -7.43 -15.90
N VAL A 168 -3.48 -6.89 -14.67
CA VAL A 168 -4.23 -7.36 -13.49
C VAL A 168 -5.74 -7.22 -13.71
N ILE A 169 -6.18 -6.06 -14.21
CA ILE A 169 -7.60 -5.79 -14.48
C ILE A 169 -8.12 -6.78 -15.55
N GLU A 170 -7.38 -6.93 -16.65
CA GLU A 170 -7.78 -7.81 -17.73
C GLU A 170 -7.88 -9.27 -17.29
N GLU A 171 -6.86 -9.77 -16.59
CA GLU A 171 -6.83 -11.14 -16.08
C GLU A 171 -7.89 -11.40 -15.02
N ALA A 172 -8.13 -10.45 -14.09
CA ALA A 172 -9.19 -10.54 -13.10
C ALA A 172 -10.59 -10.58 -13.76
N CYS A 173 -10.83 -9.72 -14.74
CA CYS A 173 -12.09 -9.72 -15.50
C CYS A 173 -12.29 -11.00 -16.33
N ARG A 174 -11.23 -11.49 -16.99
CA ARG A 174 -11.25 -12.74 -17.74
C ARG A 174 -11.60 -13.92 -16.84
N GLN A 175 -10.94 -14.02 -15.69
CA GLN A 175 -11.21 -15.08 -14.71
C GLN A 175 -12.60 -14.98 -14.09
N GLY A 176 -13.06 -13.77 -13.77
CA GLY A 176 -14.43 -13.53 -13.30
C GLY A 176 -15.47 -13.97 -14.34
N ARG A 177 -15.20 -13.70 -15.63
CA ARG A 177 -16.06 -14.17 -16.74
C ARG A 177 -16.08 -15.69 -16.82
N GLU A 178 -14.94 -16.37 -16.69
CA GLU A 178 -14.88 -17.85 -16.68
C GLU A 178 -15.68 -18.44 -15.54
N TRP A 179 -15.60 -17.88 -14.33
CA TRP A 179 -16.42 -18.34 -13.20
C TRP A 179 -17.91 -18.13 -13.43
N LEU A 180 -18.29 -16.98 -14.01
CA LEU A 180 -19.68 -16.69 -14.35
C LEU A 180 -20.23 -17.67 -15.40
N ASP A 181 -19.45 -17.98 -16.44
CA ASP A 181 -19.81 -18.96 -17.48
C ASP A 181 -19.89 -20.39 -16.94
N ALA A 182 -19.09 -20.69 -15.91
CA ALA A 182 -19.17 -21.97 -15.20
C ALA A 182 -20.34 -22.05 -14.19
N GLY A 183 -21.11 -20.96 -14.03
CA GLY A 183 -22.24 -20.90 -13.10
C GLY A 183 -21.83 -20.87 -11.63
N LEU A 184 -20.59 -20.45 -11.32
CA LEU A 184 -20.08 -20.34 -9.95
C LEU A 184 -20.54 -19.01 -9.31
N ASP A 185 -21.04 -19.08 -8.08
CA ASP A 185 -21.42 -17.91 -7.28
C ASP A 185 -20.19 -17.39 -6.52
N PHE A 186 -19.40 -16.52 -7.15
CA PHE A 186 -18.21 -15.94 -6.56
C PHE A 186 -18.44 -14.51 -6.02
N GLY A 187 -19.64 -13.96 -6.22
CA GLY A 187 -19.96 -12.58 -5.89
C GLY A 187 -19.24 -11.59 -6.81
N ARG A 188 -18.13 -11.01 -6.40
CA ARG A 188 -17.35 -10.04 -7.19
C ARG A 188 -15.87 -10.43 -7.20
N VAL A 189 -15.13 -9.96 -8.20
CA VAL A 189 -13.67 -9.94 -8.20
C VAL A 189 -13.22 -8.53 -7.83
N ALA A 190 -12.47 -8.40 -6.73
CA ALA A 190 -11.94 -7.14 -6.25
C ALA A 190 -10.50 -6.95 -6.73
N ILE A 191 -10.17 -5.75 -7.19
CA ILE A 191 -8.83 -5.36 -7.63
C ILE A 191 -8.41 -4.06 -6.96
N ASN A 192 -7.15 -3.99 -6.59
CA ASN A 192 -6.52 -2.81 -6.03
C ASN A 192 -6.13 -1.82 -7.13
N LEU A 193 -6.47 -0.54 -6.95
CA LEU A 193 -6.08 0.53 -7.86
C LEU A 193 -5.08 1.46 -7.17
N SER A 194 -3.91 1.66 -7.79
CA SER A 194 -2.88 2.49 -7.19
C SER A 194 -3.19 3.99 -7.27
N PRO A 195 -2.81 4.78 -6.25
CA PRO A 195 -2.97 6.25 -6.29
C PRO A 195 -2.32 6.91 -7.50
N SER A 196 -1.23 6.32 -8.00
CA SER A 196 -0.49 6.84 -9.16
C SER A 196 -1.30 6.75 -10.46
N GLU A 197 -2.18 5.75 -10.58
CA GLU A 197 -3.05 5.56 -11.74
C GLU A 197 -4.21 6.55 -11.73
N ILE A 198 -4.77 6.82 -10.56
CA ILE A 198 -5.81 7.85 -10.39
C ILE A 198 -5.28 9.20 -10.85
N ARG A 199 -4.05 9.57 -10.42
CA ARG A 199 -3.43 10.83 -10.80
C ARG A 199 -3.10 10.94 -12.29
N ARG A 200 -2.75 9.83 -12.96
CA ARG A 200 -2.45 9.81 -14.40
C ARG A 200 -3.69 9.97 -15.27
N GLY A 201 -4.84 9.56 -14.78
CA GLY A 201 -6.09 9.57 -15.54
C GLY A 201 -6.20 8.44 -16.58
N GLY A 202 -7.33 8.41 -17.30
CA GLY A 202 -7.60 7.44 -18.36
C GLY A 202 -7.89 6.01 -17.87
N VAL A 203 -7.98 5.80 -16.55
CA VAL A 203 -8.25 4.47 -15.98
C VAL A 203 -9.70 4.04 -16.19
N VAL A 204 -10.63 4.98 -16.17
CA VAL A 204 -12.07 4.68 -16.38
C VAL A 204 -12.32 4.18 -17.79
N GLU A 205 -11.71 4.83 -18.77
CA GLU A 205 -11.81 4.44 -20.19
C GLU A 205 -11.17 3.07 -20.44
N ARG A 206 -10.02 2.79 -19.81
CA ARG A 206 -9.37 1.47 -19.88
C ARG A 206 -10.22 0.38 -19.24
N LEU A 207 -10.81 0.65 -18.06
CA LEU A 207 -11.73 -0.28 -17.41
C LEU A 207 -12.95 -0.58 -18.28
N ALA A 208 -13.56 0.44 -18.89
CA ALA A 208 -14.70 0.26 -19.78
C ALA A 208 -14.35 -0.62 -20.99
N ASP A 209 -13.17 -0.39 -21.60
CA ASP A 209 -12.69 -1.20 -22.73
C ASP A 209 -12.42 -2.65 -22.31
N ILE A 210 -11.77 -2.89 -21.18
CA ILE A 210 -11.49 -4.23 -20.66
C ILE A 210 -12.78 -4.98 -20.34
N LEU A 211 -13.74 -4.34 -19.66
CA LEU A 211 -15.04 -4.95 -19.38
C LEU A 211 -15.78 -5.34 -20.66
N LEU A 212 -15.71 -4.48 -21.68
CA LEU A 212 -16.32 -4.77 -22.98
C LEU A 212 -15.63 -5.96 -23.68
N ARG A 213 -14.29 -6.01 -23.66
CA ARG A 213 -13.51 -7.08 -24.32
C ARG A 213 -13.66 -8.43 -23.62
N THR A 214 -13.64 -8.44 -22.28
CA THR A 214 -13.76 -9.67 -21.49
C THR A 214 -15.22 -10.15 -21.36
N GLY A 215 -16.19 -9.26 -21.55
CA GLY A 215 -17.60 -9.56 -21.39
C GLY A 215 -18.04 -9.77 -19.93
N LEU A 216 -17.22 -9.38 -18.96
CA LEU A 216 -17.60 -9.40 -17.54
C LEU A 216 -18.56 -8.22 -17.28
N PRO A 217 -19.81 -8.47 -16.78
CA PRO A 217 -20.69 -7.37 -16.40
C PRO A 217 -20.09 -6.54 -15.26
N PRO A 218 -20.15 -5.19 -15.32
CA PRO A 218 -19.46 -4.32 -14.37
C PRO A 218 -19.76 -4.59 -12.88
N GLN A 219 -20.98 -5.02 -12.56
CA GLN A 219 -21.39 -5.33 -11.19
C GLN A 219 -20.62 -6.49 -10.54
N TYR A 220 -19.87 -7.29 -11.33
CA TYR A 220 -19.01 -8.36 -10.85
C TYR A 220 -17.56 -7.91 -10.64
N LEU A 221 -17.25 -6.64 -10.92
CA LEU A 221 -15.95 -6.04 -10.66
C LEU A 221 -16.05 -5.08 -9.46
N GLU A 222 -15.16 -5.24 -8.50
CA GLU A 222 -14.98 -4.36 -7.35
C GLU A 222 -13.64 -3.64 -7.48
N ILE A 223 -13.62 -2.33 -7.25
CA ILE A 223 -12.42 -1.50 -7.27
C ILE A 223 -12.11 -1.06 -5.84
N GLU A 224 -10.96 -1.46 -5.35
CA GLU A 224 -10.43 -1.08 -4.04
C GLU A 224 -9.45 0.06 -4.18
N ILE A 225 -9.65 1.12 -3.41
CA ILE A 225 -8.82 2.33 -3.44
C ILE A 225 -8.48 2.69 -2.01
N THR A 226 -7.19 2.83 -1.71
CA THR A 226 -6.76 3.18 -0.36
C THR A 226 -7.25 4.57 0.06
N GLU A 227 -7.55 4.72 1.34
CA GLU A 227 -7.93 6.00 1.94
C GLU A 227 -6.93 7.12 1.58
N GLY A 228 -5.62 6.84 1.76
CA GLY A 228 -4.56 7.79 1.45
C GLY A 228 -4.55 8.21 -0.02
N GLY A 229 -4.75 7.26 -0.94
CA GLY A 229 -4.79 7.51 -2.39
C GLY A 229 -5.92 8.45 -2.80
N LEU A 230 -7.09 8.33 -2.18
CA LEU A 230 -8.21 9.25 -2.41
C LEU A 230 -7.91 10.67 -1.90
N MET A 231 -7.31 10.78 -0.71
CA MET A 231 -6.97 12.08 -0.13
C MET A 231 -5.90 12.82 -0.94
N GLU A 232 -4.89 12.13 -1.45
CA GLU A 232 -3.86 12.70 -2.32
C GLU A 232 -4.40 13.19 -3.67
N SER A 233 -5.48 12.59 -4.18
CA SER A 233 -6.12 12.97 -5.44
C SER A 233 -6.97 14.24 -5.35
N GLY A 234 -7.22 14.77 -4.17
CA GLY A 234 -7.87 16.06 -3.90
C GLY A 234 -9.28 16.18 -4.52
N MET A 235 -9.59 17.36 -5.07
CA MET A 235 -10.93 17.63 -5.65
C MET A 235 -11.30 16.75 -6.84
N GLY A 236 -10.35 16.10 -7.50
CA GLY A 236 -10.59 15.17 -8.61
C GLY A 236 -11.12 13.79 -8.19
N ALA A 237 -10.88 13.39 -6.93
CA ALA A 237 -11.27 12.07 -6.42
C ALA A 237 -12.78 11.82 -6.51
N GLU A 238 -13.60 12.80 -6.14
CA GLU A 238 -15.06 12.66 -6.18
C GLU A 238 -15.58 12.43 -7.61
N GLN A 239 -15.08 13.22 -8.57
CA GLN A 239 -15.47 13.06 -9.98
C GLN A 239 -15.03 11.71 -10.54
N PHE A 240 -13.82 11.28 -10.19
CA PHE A 240 -13.28 9.98 -10.57
C PHE A 240 -14.15 8.83 -10.04
N LEU A 241 -14.48 8.84 -8.74
CA LEU A 241 -15.36 7.85 -8.14
C LEU A 241 -16.75 7.85 -8.74
N GLN A 242 -17.30 9.03 -9.10
CA GLN A 242 -18.58 9.14 -9.80
C GLN A 242 -18.55 8.50 -11.18
N GLN A 243 -17.46 8.67 -11.93
CA GLN A 243 -17.29 8.02 -13.24
C GLN A 243 -17.24 6.49 -13.11
N LEU A 244 -16.49 5.97 -12.13
CA LEU A 244 -16.46 4.53 -11.84
C LEU A 244 -17.84 4.01 -11.42
N HIS A 245 -18.54 4.74 -10.57
CA HIS A 245 -19.89 4.37 -10.14
C HIS A 245 -20.87 4.35 -11.32
N GLN A 246 -20.76 5.30 -12.25
CA GLN A 246 -21.58 5.33 -13.47
C GLN A 246 -21.26 4.17 -14.42
N LEU A 247 -20.02 3.65 -14.40
CA LEU A 247 -19.65 2.43 -15.13
C LEU A 247 -20.35 1.19 -14.56
N GLY A 248 -20.82 1.25 -13.31
CA GLY A 248 -21.54 0.17 -12.63
C GLY A 248 -20.67 -0.80 -11.85
N VAL A 249 -19.40 -0.46 -11.63
CA VAL A 249 -18.49 -1.24 -10.76
C VAL A 249 -18.78 -0.96 -9.30
N PHE A 250 -18.43 -1.91 -8.43
CA PHE A 250 -18.53 -1.75 -6.98
C PHE A 250 -17.29 -1.03 -6.45
N LEU A 251 -17.46 -0.10 -5.51
CA LEU A 251 -16.38 0.75 -5.01
C LEU A 251 -16.17 0.53 -3.51
N THR A 252 -14.93 0.27 -3.13
CA THR A 252 -14.51 0.01 -1.77
C THR A 252 -13.35 0.94 -1.38
N ILE A 253 -13.41 1.50 -0.17
CA ILE A 253 -12.29 2.19 0.44
C ILE A 253 -11.48 1.17 1.22
N ASP A 254 -10.19 1.10 0.91
CA ASP A 254 -9.24 0.18 1.51
C ASP A 254 -8.30 0.86 2.53
N ASP A 255 -7.65 0.07 3.40
CA ASP A 255 -6.72 0.51 4.45
C ASP A 255 -7.32 1.58 5.38
N PHE A 256 -8.63 1.52 5.66
CA PHE A 256 -9.30 2.56 6.43
C PHE A 256 -8.82 2.61 7.88
N GLY A 257 -8.52 3.83 8.34
CA GLY A 257 -8.03 4.12 9.68
C GLY A 257 -6.53 4.36 9.76
N THR A 258 -5.77 4.07 8.70
CA THR A 258 -4.32 4.30 8.66
C THR A 258 -3.96 5.73 8.24
N GLY A 259 -4.94 6.49 7.71
CA GLY A 259 -4.77 7.84 7.17
C GLY A 259 -5.56 8.92 7.94
N TYR A 260 -5.64 10.09 7.34
CA TYR A 260 -6.41 11.24 7.85
C TYR A 260 -7.78 11.33 7.15
N SER A 261 -8.72 10.48 7.52
CA SER A 261 -10.07 10.55 6.98
C SER A 261 -10.82 11.80 7.43
N SER A 262 -11.29 12.58 6.47
CA SER A 262 -12.36 13.52 6.73
C SER A 262 -13.71 12.85 6.45
N LEU A 263 -14.52 12.62 7.48
CA LEU A 263 -15.88 12.08 7.36
C LEU A 263 -16.75 12.89 6.36
N ALA A 264 -16.41 14.17 6.14
CA ALA A 264 -17.09 15.01 5.17
C ALA A 264 -16.87 14.56 3.72
N TYR A 265 -15.67 14.02 3.41
CA TYR A 265 -15.40 13.46 2.09
C TYR A 265 -16.03 12.08 1.93
N LEU A 266 -15.91 11.21 2.95
CA LEU A 266 -16.49 9.88 2.93
C LEU A 266 -18.01 9.92 2.63
N LYS A 267 -18.74 10.86 3.22
CA LYS A 267 -20.17 11.07 2.97
C LYS A 267 -20.51 11.42 1.51
N ARG A 268 -19.56 12.02 0.78
CA ARG A 268 -19.76 12.49 -0.62
C ARG A 268 -19.38 11.45 -1.66
N PHE A 269 -18.55 10.49 -1.26
CA PHE A 269 -18.09 9.46 -2.18
C PHE A 269 -19.17 8.41 -2.46
N PRO A 270 -19.39 8.03 -3.73
CA PRO A 270 -20.36 7.01 -4.10
C PRO A 270 -19.83 5.58 -3.88
N VAL A 271 -19.24 5.36 -2.71
CA VAL A 271 -18.68 4.06 -2.31
C VAL A 271 -19.74 3.23 -1.58
N GLN A 272 -19.61 1.91 -1.62
CA GLN A 272 -20.55 0.99 -1.02
C GLN A 272 -19.95 0.23 0.18
N GLN A 273 -18.62 0.19 0.29
CA GLN A 273 -17.94 -0.63 1.28
C GLN A 273 -16.69 0.05 1.81
N LEU A 274 -16.30 -0.35 3.01
CA LEU A 274 -15.11 0.12 3.70
C LEU A 274 -14.40 -1.10 4.30
N LYS A 275 -13.07 -1.21 4.07
CA LYS A 275 -12.23 -2.26 4.65
C LYS A 275 -11.45 -1.68 5.82
N ILE A 276 -11.59 -2.29 7.00
CA ILE A 276 -10.81 -1.95 8.19
C ILE A 276 -9.47 -2.68 8.08
N ASP A 277 -8.38 -1.90 8.11
CA ASP A 277 -7.02 -2.42 7.98
C ASP A 277 -6.70 -3.46 9.09
N ARG A 278 -5.94 -4.47 8.72
CA ARG A 278 -5.52 -5.57 9.59
C ARG A 278 -4.82 -5.12 10.87
N SER A 279 -4.16 -3.96 10.88
CA SER A 279 -3.47 -3.45 12.07
C SER A 279 -4.41 -3.19 13.25
N PHE A 280 -5.70 -2.95 12.99
CA PHE A 280 -6.73 -2.79 14.02
C PHE A 280 -7.39 -4.11 14.41
N VAL A 281 -7.27 -5.15 13.57
CA VAL A 281 -7.94 -6.44 13.75
C VAL A 281 -7.06 -7.46 14.45
N GLN A 282 -5.74 -7.40 14.24
CA GLN A 282 -4.77 -8.42 14.67
C GLN A 282 -4.80 -8.69 16.19
N ASP A 283 -5.01 -7.65 17.01
CA ASP A 283 -4.96 -7.73 18.48
C ASP A 283 -6.36 -7.82 19.13
N LEU A 284 -7.42 -8.01 18.31
CA LEU A 284 -8.78 -8.23 18.82
C LEU A 284 -8.94 -9.64 19.41
N PRO A 285 -9.78 -9.79 20.44
CA PRO A 285 -10.46 -8.75 21.24
C PRO A 285 -9.61 -8.28 22.42
N SER A 286 -8.33 -8.67 22.51
CA SER A 286 -7.48 -8.49 23.69
C SER A 286 -7.05 -7.04 23.94
N ASN A 287 -7.04 -6.21 22.89
CA ASN A 287 -6.69 -4.79 22.98
C ASN A 287 -7.95 -3.94 23.08
N ASP A 288 -8.20 -3.35 24.26
CA ASP A 288 -9.38 -2.51 24.51
C ASP A 288 -9.44 -1.28 23.60
N ASN A 289 -8.29 -0.66 23.26
CA ASN A 289 -8.24 0.50 22.38
C ASN A 289 -8.66 0.14 20.95
N ASP A 290 -8.10 -0.93 20.39
CA ASP A 290 -8.43 -1.39 19.05
C ASP A 290 -9.89 -1.88 19.00
N SER A 291 -10.36 -2.54 20.05
CA SER A 291 -11.77 -2.97 20.20
C SER A 291 -12.73 -1.77 20.13
N GLN A 292 -12.42 -0.67 20.81
CA GLN A 292 -13.21 0.57 20.74
C GLN A 292 -13.15 1.26 19.39
N LEU A 293 -11.96 1.30 18.78
CA LEU A 293 -11.76 1.89 17.46
C LEU A 293 -12.56 1.13 16.40
N VAL A 294 -12.43 -0.20 16.35
CA VAL A 294 -13.15 -1.06 15.40
C VAL A 294 -14.66 -0.94 15.59
N SER A 295 -15.16 -0.97 16.83
CA SER A 295 -16.58 -0.74 17.14
C SER A 295 -17.07 0.62 16.62
N THR A 296 -16.26 1.66 16.78
CA THR A 296 -16.58 3.01 16.29
C THR A 296 -16.58 3.07 14.77
N MET A 297 -15.61 2.45 14.09
CA MET A 297 -15.52 2.39 12.63
C MET A 297 -16.73 1.66 12.04
N ILE A 298 -17.13 0.52 12.59
CA ILE A 298 -18.31 -0.24 12.14
C ILE A 298 -19.57 0.62 12.29
N SER A 299 -19.79 1.20 13.47
CA SER A 299 -20.96 2.04 13.73
C SER A 299 -21.03 3.25 12.81
N MET A 300 -19.90 3.90 12.55
CA MET A 300 -19.76 5.04 11.64
C MET A 300 -20.10 4.63 10.20
N ALA A 301 -19.52 3.54 9.71
CA ALA A 301 -19.73 3.04 8.35
C ALA A 301 -21.21 2.70 8.13
N HIS A 302 -21.86 2.00 9.06
CA HIS A 302 -23.30 1.71 9.01
C HIS A 302 -24.15 3.00 9.05
N GLY A 303 -23.74 3.99 9.84
CA GLY A 303 -24.38 5.33 9.85
C GLY A 303 -24.32 6.02 8.49
N LEU A 304 -23.30 5.71 7.68
CA LEU A 304 -23.14 6.17 6.30
C LEU A 304 -23.74 5.20 5.26
N ARG A 305 -24.35 4.09 5.69
CA ARG A 305 -24.91 3.02 4.85
C ARG A 305 -23.86 2.29 4.02
N LEU A 306 -22.65 2.15 4.55
CA LEU A 306 -21.56 1.37 3.95
C LEU A 306 -21.51 -0.01 4.61
N HIS A 307 -21.18 -1.03 3.80
CA HIS A 307 -20.78 -2.33 4.32
C HIS A 307 -19.37 -2.26 4.90
N VAL A 308 -19.07 -3.13 5.85
CA VAL A 308 -17.76 -3.19 6.50
C VAL A 308 -17.12 -4.54 6.28
N VAL A 309 -15.88 -4.52 5.82
CA VAL A 309 -14.99 -5.68 5.77
C VAL A 309 -13.93 -5.53 6.85
N ALA A 310 -13.72 -6.54 7.67
CA ALA A 310 -12.58 -6.62 8.58
C ALA A 310 -11.48 -7.48 7.95
N GLU A 311 -10.29 -6.89 7.81
CA GLU A 311 -9.14 -7.57 7.22
C GLU A 311 -8.25 -8.25 8.25
N GLY A 312 -7.52 -9.29 7.80
CA GLY A 312 -6.53 -9.96 8.63
C GLY A 312 -7.12 -10.79 9.75
N VAL A 313 -8.34 -11.31 9.59
CA VAL A 313 -8.97 -12.21 10.55
C VAL A 313 -8.28 -13.57 10.48
N GLU A 314 -7.56 -13.95 11.54
CA GLU A 314 -6.78 -15.19 11.62
C GLU A 314 -7.29 -16.15 12.71
N MET A 315 -8.04 -15.64 13.71
CA MET A 315 -8.49 -16.40 14.86
C MET A 315 -10.02 -16.41 15.00
N PRO A 316 -10.62 -17.53 15.49
CA PRO A 316 -12.06 -17.62 15.74
C PRO A 316 -12.58 -16.56 16.72
N ASP A 317 -11.78 -16.16 17.72
CA ASP A 317 -12.17 -15.15 18.69
C ASP A 317 -12.30 -13.76 18.05
N GLN A 318 -11.47 -13.43 17.04
CA GLN A 318 -11.61 -12.22 16.26
C GLN A 318 -12.92 -12.23 15.46
N GLU A 319 -13.23 -13.35 14.78
CA GLU A 319 -14.49 -13.52 14.03
C GLU A 319 -15.70 -13.35 14.95
N ALA A 320 -15.69 -14.02 16.12
CA ALA A 320 -16.78 -13.93 17.08
C ALA A 320 -17.00 -12.50 17.60
N PHE A 321 -15.90 -11.79 17.90
CA PHE A 321 -15.95 -10.40 18.34
C PHE A 321 -16.50 -9.47 17.26
N LEU A 322 -15.98 -9.54 16.03
CA LEU A 322 -16.45 -8.76 14.90
C LEU A 322 -17.93 -9.02 14.58
N THR A 323 -18.35 -10.29 14.66
CA THR A 323 -19.77 -10.67 14.50
C THR A 323 -20.63 -10.02 15.58
N SER A 324 -20.17 -9.98 16.83
CA SER A 324 -20.89 -9.35 17.94
C SER A 324 -21.06 -7.84 17.77
N LEU A 325 -20.14 -7.18 17.05
CA LEU A 325 -20.19 -5.77 16.68
C LEU A 325 -21.06 -5.49 15.44
N GLY A 326 -21.56 -6.56 14.79
CA GLY A 326 -22.35 -6.44 13.57
C GLY A 326 -21.53 -6.18 12.31
N CYS A 327 -20.23 -6.51 12.29
CA CYS A 327 -19.43 -6.45 11.07
C CYS A 327 -20.04 -7.34 9.99
N ASP A 328 -20.09 -6.86 8.74
CA ASP A 328 -20.80 -7.56 7.66
C ASP A 328 -19.96 -8.68 7.04
N VAL A 329 -18.67 -8.44 6.84
CA VAL A 329 -17.76 -9.26 6.03
C VAL A 329 -16.41 -9.37 6.74
N ALA A 330 -15.75 -10.49 6.57
CA ALA A 330 -14.38 -10.70 7.04
C ALA A 330 -13.52 -11.31 5.95
N GLN A 331 -12.24 -10.95 5.98
CA GLN A 331 -11.19 -11.50 5.13
C GLN A 331 -9.98 -11.84 5.99
N GLY A 332 -9.36 -12.99 5.74
CA GLY A 332 -8.17 -13.39 6.48
C GLY A 332 -7.82 -14.86 6.36
N TYR A 333 -6.72 -15.22 7.00
CA TYR A 333 -6.21 -16.60 6.94
C TYR A 333 -7.07 -17.61 7.70
N LEU A 334 -8.02 -17.15 8.50
CA LEU A 334 -9.04 -18.02 9.12
C LEU A 334 -9.89 -18.73 8.05
N TYR A 335 -10.16 -18.06 6.93
CA TYR A 335 -10.98 -18.59 5.83
C TYR A 335 -10.11 -19.23 4.75
N SER A 336 -9.15 -18.48 4.22
CA SER A 336 -8.18 -18.94 3.24
C SER A 336 -7.00 -17.97 3.11
N ARG A 337 -5.83 -18.51 2.82
CA ARG A 337 -4.75 -17.72 2.23
C ARG A 337 -5.09 -17.41 0.78
N PRO A 338 -4.46 -16.39 0.16
CA PRO A 338 -4.58 -16.19 -1.29
C PRO A 338 -4.14 -17.45 -2.05
N VAL A 339 -5.03 -17.98 -2.89
CA VAL A 339 -4.81 -19.24 -3.64
C VAL A 339 -5.08 -19.04 -5.13
N PRO A 340 -4.52 -19.87 -6.03
CA PRO A 340 -4.79 -19.84 -7.45
C PRO A 340 -6.28 -20.04 -7.78
N ALA A 341 -6.73 -19.52 -8.93
CA ALA A 341 -8.12 -19.57 -9.40
C ALA A 341 -8.72 -21.00 -9.38
N ALA A 342 -7.95 -22.01 -9.76
CA ALA A 342 -8.43 -23.41 -9.75
C ALA A 342 -8.82 -23.91 -8.35
N GLN A 343 -8.13 -23.45 -7.29
CA GLN A 343 -8.48 -23.79 -5.92
C GLN A 343 -9.72 -23.03 -5.46
N ILE A 344 -9.88 -21.77 -5.85
CA ILE A 344 -11.11 -21.00 -5.60
C ILE A 344 -12.30 -21.69 -6.24
N SER A 345 -12.20 -22.12 -7.50
CA SER A 345 -13.28 -22.85 -8.19
C SER A 345 -13.73 -24.09 -7.40
N GLN A 346 -12.78 -24.84 -6.83
CA GLN A 346 -13.09 -26.00 -5.97
C GLN A 346 -13.78 -25.61 -4.66
N MET A 347 -13.42 -24.46 -4.07
CA MET A 347 -14.06 -23.95 -2.85
C MET A 347 -15.50 -23.54 -3.13
N LEU A 348 -15.74 -22.83 -4.24
CA LEU A 348 -17.08 -22.35 -4.62
C LEU A 348 -18.06 -23.49 -4.97
N ILE A 349 -17.56 -24.62 -5.46
CA ILE A 349 -18.41 -25.80 -5.76
C ILE A 349 -18.87 -26.52 -4.48
N ARG A 350 -18.10 -26.41 -3.38
CA ARG A 350 -18.35 -27.12 -2.13
C ARG A 350 -19.31 -26.38 -1.18
N HIS A 351 -19.57 -25.14 -1.44
CA HIS A 351 -20.48 -24.26 -0.72
C HIS A 351 -21.75 -23.97 -1.52
#